data_0fec28876f1dafb7a5470b671ce07168
#
_entry.id   0fec28876f1dafb7a5470b671ce07168
#
_cell.length_a   1.000
_cell.length_b   1.000
_cell.length_c   1.000
_cell.angle_alpha   90.00
_cell.angle_beta   90.00
_cell.angle_gamma   90.00
#
_symmetry.space_group_name_H-M   'P 1'
#
loop_
_entity.id
_entity.type
_entity.pdbx_description
1 polymer ?
#
loop_
_entity_poly.entity_id
_entity_poly.type
_entity_poly.pdbx_seq_one_letter_code
_entity_poly.pdbx_strand_id
1 'polypeptide(L)'
;MQFSENALLSIIVVIASDTTEPQANVSLLTGCLDALSRQVNPPPMEVIVPYHQRVVGIDSLRGRFPQVDFVLVNDLKAWSRAGGSREHHDELKSVALKKARGQIIGFLEDNEVPDLNWCAATVDAHKKEYAGIGGAIENKVDRLLNWAVYFCDFGRYQNPVIDGESAFASDANVSYKRSALEAVRPSWEEGLNEVTVNAALTSRGEKLALSAEMVVYQQRHGLRLGPALRERYVWGRSFGAVRCQVMSFPARLALAAVSPLLPGLVALKLGMTAWRKRRNFSKFVQAFPLVLLLLMGWGFGELLGYLTRRPA
;
A
#
# COMPACT_ATOMS: atom_id res chain seq x y z
N MET A 1 17.07 3.79 -20.48
CA MET A 1 16.17 4.61 -19.65
C MET A 1 16.85 5.95 -19.46
N GLN A 2 16.32 7.05 -19.98
CA GLN A 2 16.88 8.39 -19.79
C GLN A 2 16.18 9.02 -18.60
N PHE A 3 16.88 9.23 -17.49
CA PHE A 3 16.40 10.03 -16.38
C PHE A 3 16.64 11.50 -16.73
N SER A 4 15.58 12.25 -16.84
CA SER A 4 15.60 13.65 -17.26
C SER A 4 15.61 14.57 -16.04
N GLU A 5 16.39 15.66 -16.10
CA GLU A 5 16.26 16.77 -15.14
C GLU A 5 14.83 17.33 -15.07
N ASN A 6 14.03 17.11 -16.14
CA ASN A 6 12.62 17.44 -16.23
C ASN A 6 11.76 16.16 -16.21
N ALA A 7 11.74 15.43 -15.09
CA ALA A 7 10.92 14.26 -14.92
C ALA A 7 9.40 14.64 -14.99
N LEU A 8 8.64 13.89 -15.78
CA LEU A 8 7.18 13.97 -15.76
C LEU A 8 6.61 13.12 -14.62
N LEU A 9 7.22 11.94 -14.38
CA LEU A 9 6.79 10.98 -13.38
C LEU A 9 7.92 10.69 -12.39
N SER A 10 7.68 10.91 -11.09
CA SER A 10 8.54 10.40 -10.03
C SER A 10 7.90 9.16 -9.42
N ILE A 11 8.66 8.07 -9.31
CA ILE A 11 8.20 6.82 -8.72
C ILE A 11 8.94 6.62 -7.40
N ILE A 12 8.20 6.60 -6.31
CA ILE A 12 8.73 6.33 -4.97
C ILE A 12 8.44 4.87 -4.64
N VAL A 13 9.48 4.07 -4.45
CA VAL A 13 9.38 2.65 -4.10
C VAL A 13 9.80 2.46 -2.66
N VAL A 14 8.87 2.06 -1.80
CA VAL A 14 9.11 1.84 -0.37
C VAL A 14 9.37 0.36 -0.10
N ILE A 15 10.33 0.07 0.77
CA ILE A 15 10.67 -1.30 1.17
C ILE A 15 9.72 -1.72 2.30
N ALA A 16 8.57 -2.32 1.93
CA ALA A 16 7.55 -2.75 2.87
C ALA A 16 7.93 -4.03 3.62
N SER A 17 8.84 -4.83 3.07
CA SER A 17 9.32 -6.08 3.68
C SER A 17 10.11 -5.87 4.97
N ASP A 18 10.62 -4.68 5.24
CA ASP A 18 11.39 -4.36 6.45
C ASP A 18 10.53 -4.32 7.73
N THR A 19 9.19 -4.27 7.61
CA THR A 19 8.27 -4.38 8.76
C THR A 19 8.05 -5.80 9.23
N THR A 20 8.21 -6.77 8.35
CA THR A 20 7.87 -8.19 8.61
C THR A 20 9.08 -9.07 8.84
N GLU A 21 10.28 -8.61 8.45
CA GLU A 21 11.52 -9.35 8.55
C GLU A 21 12.53 -8.63 9.46
N PRO A 22 13.22 -9.33 10.39
CA PRO A 22 14.22 -8.73 11.28
C PRO A 22 15.39 -8.08 10.53
N GLN A 23 15.68 -8.58 9.35
CA GLN A 23 16.61 -8.00 8.38
C GLN A 23 15.90 -7.94 7.03
N ALA A 24 15.44 -6.75 6.66
CA ALA A 24 14.95 -6.51 5.32
C ALA A 24 16.06 -6.74 4.30
N ASN A 25 15.75 -7.52 3.27
CA ASN A 25 16.64 -7.75 2.14
C ASN A 25 16.03 -7.15 0.87
N VAL A 26 16.87 -6.93 -0.12
CA VAL A 26 16.49 -6.25 -1.36
C VAL A 26 16.00 -7.18 -2.47
N SER A 27 15.68 -8.44 -2.18
CA SER A 27 15.30 -9.41 -3.22
C SER A 27 13.99 -9.03 -3.92
N LEU A 28 12.99 -8.58 -3.17
CA LEU A 28 11.71 -8.11 -3.72
C LEU A 28 11.90 -6.80 -4.48
N LEU A 29 12.63 -5.85 -3.89
CA LEU A 29 12.96 -4.58 -4.53
C LEU A 29 13.65 -4.77 -5.89
N THR A 30 14.53 -5.76 -6.00
CA THR A 30 15.17 -6.11 -7.29
C THR A 30 14.14 -6.41 -8.36
N GLY A 31 13.11 -7.20 -8.05
CA GLY A 31 12.03 -7.53 -8.99
C GLY A 31 11.21 -6.30 -9.43
N CYS A 32 10.91 -5.40 -8.49
CA CYS A 32 10.23 -4.15 -8.78
C CYS A 32 11.07 -3.23 -9.70
N LEU A 33 12.36 -3.02 -9.37
CA LEU A 33 13.27 -2.19 -10.16
C LEU A 33 13.55 -2.79 -11.55
N ASP A 34 13.66 -4.11 -11.68
CA ASP A 34 13.76 -4.79 -12.97
C ASP A 34 12.53 -4.55 -13.84
N ALA A 35 11.33 -4.56 -13.25
CA ALA A 35 10.10 -4.27 -14.00
C ALA A 35 10.03 -2.80 -14.43
N LEU A 36 10.42 -1.87 -13.54
CA LEU A 36 10.50 -0.46 -13.88
C LEU A 36 11.55 -0.18 -14.97
N SER A 37 12.66 -0.90 -15.00
CA SER A 37 13.69 -0.74 -16.04
C SER A 37 13.24 -1.24 -17.42
N ARG A 38 12.22 -2.10 -17.47
CA ARG A 38 11.68 -2.72 -18.70
C ARG A 38 10.37 -2.10 -19.18
N GLN A 39 9.96 -0.97 -18.62
CA GLN A 39 8.74 -0.29 -19.06
C GLN A 39 8.74 0.02 -20.55
N VAL A 40 7.61 -0.19 -21.22
CA VAL A 40 7.40 0.11 -22.62
C VAL A 40 7.08 1.59 -22.78
N ASN A 41 7.81 2.28 -23.67
CA ASN A 41 7.65 3.71 -23.94
C ASN A 41 7.53 4.54 -22.65
N PRO A 42 8.50 4.43 -21.70
CA PRO A 42 8.39 5.13 -20.44
C PRO A 42 8.45 6.65 -20.67
N PRO A 43 7.65 7.43 -19.93
CA PRO A 43 7.78 8.89 -19.95
C PRO A 43 9.14 9.28 -19.34
N PRO A 44 9.57 10.56 -19.49
CA PRO A 44 10.67 11.07 -18.67
C PRO A 44 10.37 10.86 -17.18
N MET A 45 11.15 10.01 -16.51
CA MET A 45 10.86 9.61 -15.14
C MET A 45 12.10 9.48 -14.29
N GLU A 46 11.89 9.50 -12.97
CA GLU A 46 12.89 9.18 -11.97
C GLU A 46 12.34 8.12 -11.01
N VAL A 47 13.22 7.33 -10.40
CA VAL A 47 12.87 6.34 -9.38
C VAL A 47 13.66 6.68 -8.12
N ILE A 48 12.95 6.81 -7.00
CA ILE A 48 13.51 7.16 -5.69
C ILE A 48 13.18 6.03 -4.73
N VAL A 49 14.21 5.48 -4.07
CA VAL A 49 14.08 4.42 -3.07
C VAL A 49 14.57 4.94 -1.73
N PRO A 50 13.69 5.45 -0.86
CA PRO A 50 14.07 5.80 0.50
C PRO A 50 14.26 4.53 1.32
N TYR A 51 15.34 4.45 2.12
CA TYR A 51 15.63 3.27 2.92
C TYR A 51 16.35 3.64 4.23
N HIS A 52 16.15 2.81 5.25
CA HIS A 52 16.88 2.90 6.51
C HIS A 52 18.15 2.06 6.45
N GLN A 53 19.19 2.45 7.20
CA GLN A 53 20.52 1.77 7.23
C GLN A 53 20.46 0.27 7.57
N ARG A 54 19.36 -0.23 8.14
CA ARG A 54 19.16 -1.67 8.44
C ARG A 54 18.85 -2.51 7.21
N VAL A 55 18.49 -1.90 6.09
CA VAL A 55 18.23 -2.63 4.85
C VAL A 55 19.56 -3.07 4.25
N VAL A 56 19.75 -4.36 4.13
CA VAL A 56 20.99 -4.97 3.63
C VAL A 56 20.90 -5.15 2.11
N GLY A 57 22.03 -4.89 1.40
CA GLY A 57 22.15 -5.18 -0.03
C GLY A 57 21.89 -3.99 -0.96
N ILE A 58 21.63 -2.79 -0.44
CA ILE A 58 21.43 -1.59 -1.25
C ILE A 58 22.64 -1.28 -2.14
N ASP A 59 23.87 -1.48 -1.65
CA ASP A 59 25.08 -1.19 -2.43
C ASP A 59 25.17 -2.06 -3.71
N SER A 60 24.73 -3.31 -3.63
CA SER A 60 24.66 -4.17 -4.82
C SER A 60 23.63 -3.67 -5.84
N LEU A 61 22.51 -3.10 -5.37
CA LEU A 61 21.51 -2.50 -6.24
C LEU A 61 21.96 -1.20 -6.86
N ARG A 62 22.76 -0.38 -6.16
CA ARG A 62 23.36 0.84 -6.74
C ARG A 62 24.20 0.51 -7.97
N GLY A 63 25.00 -0.58 -7.92
CA GLY A 63 25.77 -1.02 -9.08
C GLY A 63 24.90 -1.52 -10.23
N ARG A 64 23.78 -2.20 -9.93
CA ARG A 64 22.86 -2.74 -10.94
C ARG A 64 21.91 -1.69 -11.54
N PHE A 65 21.49 -0.72 -10.73
CA PHE A 65 20.53 0.33 -11.10
C PHE A 65 21.14 1.72 -10.81
N PRO A 66 22.22 2.12 -11.50
CA PRO A 66 22.91 3.39 -11.21
C PRO A 66 22.05 4.64 -11.41
N GLN A 67 20.93 4.49 -12.10
CA GLN A 67 19.96 5.54 -12.37
C GLN A 67 18.90 5.72 -11.26
N VAL A 68 18.85 4.82 -10.28
CA VAL A 68 17.89 4.92 -9.16
C VAL A 68 18.50 5.76 -8.05
N ASP A 69 17.73 6.72 -7.53
CA ASP A 69 18.14 7.52 -6.36
C ASP A 69 17.83 6.75 -5.07
N PHE A 70 18.83 6.13 -4.48
CA PHE A 70 18.74 5.44 -3.19
C PHE A 70 19.01 6.43 -2.06
N VAL A 71 17.96 6.84 -1.35
CA VAL A 71 17.99 7.87 -0.31
C VAL A 71 18.09 7.24 1.08
N LEU A 72 19.26 7.36 1.72
CA LEU A 72 19.43 6.91 3.10
C LEU A 72 18.72 7.87 4.07
N VAL A 73 17.88 7.32 4.95
CA VAL A 73 17.13 8.05 5.97
C VAL A 73 17.34 7.36 7.31
N ASN A 74 18.07 7.98 8.22
CA ASN A 74 18.38 7.41 9.54
C ASN A 74 17.55 8.01 10.67
N ASP A 75 17.11 9.27 10.52
CA ASP A 75 16.37 10.00 11.56
C ASP A 75 14.86 9.79 11.40
N LEU A 76 14.41 8.55 11.63
CA LEU A 76 12.99 8.18 11.59
C LEU A 76 12.40 8.22 13.01
N LYS A 77 11.37 9.07 13.22
CA LYS A 77 10.67 9.22 14.51
C LYS A 77 9.94 7.94 14.90
N ALA A 78 9.32 7.27 13.93
CA ALA A 78 8.55 6.04 14.14
C ALA A 78 9.40 4.77 14.23
N TRP A 79 10.72 4.87 14.09
CA TRP A 79 11.59 3.72 14.19
C TRP A 79 11.76 3.28 15.64
N SER A 80 11.37 2.05 15.99
CA SER A 80 11.56 1.46 17.30
C SER A 80 12.68 0.42 17.30
N ARG A 81 13.18 0.06 18.51
CA ARG A 81 14.15 -1.03 18.68
C ARG A 81 13.61 -2.40 18.24
N ALA A 82 12.29 -2.56 18.19
CA ALA A 82 11.61 -3.79 17.79
C ALA A 82 11.53 -3.98 16.27
N GLY A 83 11.97 -2.99 15.49
CA GLY A 83 11.89 -2.99 14.03
C GLY A 83 10.99 -1.87 13.50
N GLY A 84 10.81 -1.83 12.19
CA GLY A 84 9.98 -0.83 11.54
C GLY A 84 8.49 -1.05 11.80
N SER A 85 7.75 0.02 11.75
CA SER A 85 6.30 0.05 11.77
C SER A 85 5.79 0.64 10.45
N ARG A 86 4.48 0.60 10.21
CA ARG A 86 3.90 1.25 9.04
C ARG A 86 4.17 2.76 9.03
N GLU A 87 4.21 3.37 10.21
CA GLU A 87 4.47 4.81 10.36
C GLU A 87 5.86 5.21 9.84
N HIS A 88 6.88 4.34 9.94
CA HIS A 88 8.19 4.68 9.37
C HIS A 88 8.18 4.62 7.83
N HIS A 89 7.33 3.79 7.21
CA HIS A 89 7.13 3.85 5.76
C HIS A 89 6.52 5.18 5.33
N ASP A 90 5.58 5.68 6.11
CA ASP A 90 4.95 6.98 5.84
C ASP A 90 5.98 8.11 5.94
N GLU A 91 6.91 8.08 6.91
CA GLU A 91 8.03 9.02 7.00
C GLU A 91 8.98 8.90 5.80
N LEU A 92 9.35 7.67 5.39
CA LEU A 92 10.18 7.42 4.22
C LEU A 92 9.56 7.98 2.94
N LYS A 93 8.24 7.76 2.73
CA LYS A 93 7.49 8.32 1.59
C LYS A 93 7.56 9.85 1.60
N SER A 94 7.38 10.49 2.77
CA SER A 94 7.47 11.94 2.91
C SER A 94 8.85 12.48 2.54
N VAL A 95 9.92 11.86 3.03
CA VAL A 95 11.31 12.26 2.69
C VAL A 95 11.56 12.14 1.19
N ALA A 96 11.15 11.03 0.57
CA ALA A 96 11.30 10.82 -0.87
C ALA A 96 10.47 11.82 -1.68
N LEU A 97 9.23 12.12 -1.26
CA LEU A 97 8.37 13.10 -1.92
C LEU A 97 8.97 14.51 -1.94
N LYS A 98 9.64 14.92 -0.85
CA LYS A 98 10.36 16.21 -0.79
C LYS A 98 11.51 16.31 -1.81
N LYS A 99 12.08 15.18 -2.24
CA LYS A 99 13.15 15.10 -3.25
C LYS A 99 12.63 14.92 -4.66
N ALA A 100 11.44 14.36 -4.82
CA ALA A 100 10.84 14.07 -6.11
C ALA A 100 10.64 15.35 -6.94
N ARG A 101 10.80 15.26 -8.26
CA ARG A 101 10.74 16.40 -9.19
C ARG A 101 9.62 16.31 -10.20
N GLY A 102 9.07 15.10 -10.42
CA GLY A 102 8.02 14.85 -11.41
C GLY A 102 6.72 15.63 -11.15
N GLN A 103 5.96 15.88 -12.18
CA GLN A 103 4.62 16.48 -12.09
C GLN A 103 3.58 15.50 -11.55
N ILE A 104 3.84 14.20 -11.73
CA ILE A 104 3.06 13.09 -11.23
C ILE A 104 3.95 12.31 -10.27
N ILE A 105 3.42 11.95 -9.11
CA ILE A 105 4.13 11.18 -8.09
C ILE A 105 3.42 9.83 -7.94
N GLY A 106 4.11 8.75 -8.30
CA GLY A 106 3.63 7.38 -8.11
C GLY A 106 4.25 6.74 -6.88
N PHE A 107 3.48 5.93 -6.16
CA PHE A 107 3.92 5.15 -5.02
C PHE A 107 3.75 3.67 -5.29
N LEU A 108 4.78 2.89 -4.99
CA LEU A 108 4.83 1.44 -5.05
C LEU A 108 5.51 0.88 -3.81
N GLU A 109 5.22 -0.37 -3.49
CA GLU A 109 5.98 -1.15 -2.51
C GLU A 109 6.99 -2.08 -3.22
N ASP A 110 8.05 -2.48 -2.55
CA ASP A 110 9.10 -3.36 -3.09
C ASP A 110 8.59 -4.74 -3.53
N ASN A 111 7.51 -5.22 -2.91
CA ASN A 111 6.87 -6.50 -3.23
C ASN A 111 5.91 -6.42 -4.43
N GLU A 112 5.84 -5.29 -5.11
CA GLU A 112 4.97 -5.04 -6.24
C GLU A 112 5.77 -4.92 -7.53
N VAL A 113 5.34 -5.67 -8.53
CA VAL A 113 5.93 -5.67 -9.86
C VAL A 113 4.96 -4.96 -10.80
N PRO A 114 5.26 -3.73 -11.23
CA PRO A 114 4.40 -3.02 -12.18
C PRO A 114 4.35 -3.74 -13.54
N ASP A 115 3.17 -3.69 -14.17
CA ASP A 115 3.01 -4.13 -15.57
C ASP A 115 3.93 -3.33 -16.49
N LEU A 116 4.25 -3.89 -17.65
CA LEU A 116 5.15 -3.28 -18.63
C LEU A 116 4.68 -1.92 -19.14
N ASN A 117 3.39 -1.63 -19.06
CA ASN A 117 2.79 -0.36 -19.49
C ASN A 117 2.42 0.56 -18.32
N TRP A 118 2.75 0.20 -17.09
CA TRP A 118 2.29 0.91 -15.90
C TRP A 118 2.66 2.40 -15.90
N CYS A 119 3.89 2.76 -16.29
CA CYS A 119 4.32 4.15 -16.33
C CYS A 119 3.55 4.97 -17.37
N ALA A 120 3.34 4.42 -18.58
CA ALA A 120 2.56 5.06 -19.63
C ALA A 120 1.09 5.21 -19.23
N ALA A 121 0.50 4.13 -18.66
CA ALA A 121 -0.87 4.13 -18.17
C ALA A 121 -1.08 5.16 -17.04
N THR A 122 -0.11 5.31 -16.14
CA THR A 122 -0.14 6.32 -15.08
C THR A 122 -0.21 7.73 -15.65
N VAL A 123 0.66 8.07 -16.59
CA VAL A 123 0.66 9.40 -17.21
C VAL A 123 -0.62 9.63 -18.02
N ASP A 124 -1.09 8.62 -18.74
CA ASP A 124 -2.32 8.73 -19.51
C ASP A 124 -3.55 8.95 -18.62
N ALA A 125 -3.65 8.22 -17.54
CA ALA A 125 -4.72 8.39 -16.56
C ALA A 125 -4.76 9.81 -15.97
N HIS A 126 -3.61 10.45 -15.74
CA HIS A 126 -3.49 11.81 -15.22
C HIS A 126 -3.79 12.94 -16.24
N LYS A 127 -4.07 12.62 -17.50
CA LYS A 127 -4.66 13.59 -18.44
C LYS A 127 -6.08 13.99 -18.04
N LYS A 128 -6.75 13.16 -17.22
CA LYS A 128 -8.05 13.46 -16.61
C LYS A 128 -7.89 14.38 -15.40
N GLU A 129 -8.98 15.03 -15.01
CA GLU A 129 -9.00 16.00 -13.89
C GLU A 129 -9.18 15.31 -12.53
N TYR A 130 -8.36 14.30 -12.22
CA TYR A 130 -8.30 13.65 -10.93
C TYR A 130 -7.02 14.05 -10.19
N ALA A 131 -7.12 14.29 -8.89
CA ALA A 131 -5.99 14.64 -8.04
C ALA A 131 -5.12 13.41 -7.73
N GLY A 132 -5.75 12.27 -7.52
CA GLY A 132 -5.09 10.99 -7.26
C GLY A 132 -5.76 9.86 -8.02
N ILE A 133 -4.96 8.91 -8.51
CA ILE A 133 -5.43 7.75 -9.27
C ILE A 133 -4.79 6.49 -8.72
N GLY A 134 -5.63 5.57 -8.23
CA GLY A 134 -5.22 4.22 -7.85
C GLY A 134 -5.30 3.26 -9.04
N GLY A 135 -4.50 2.20 -9.00
CA GLY A 135 -4.51 1.18 -10.03
C GLY A 135 -5.05 -0.17 -9.54
N ALA A 136 -5.12 -1.10 -10.48
CA ALA A 136 -5.44 -2.49 -10.19
C ALA A 136 -4.26 -3.19 -9.52
N ILE A 137 -4.58 -4.06 -8.57
CA ILE A 137 -3.60 -4.86 -7.83
C ILE A 137 -3.97 -6.34 -8.02
N GLU A 138 -3.04 -7.14 -8.54
CA GLU A 138 -3.23 -8.55 -8.82
C GLU A 138 -2.28 -9.41 -7.97
N ASN A 139 -2.73 -10.60 -7.58
CA ASN A 139 -1.84 -11.57 -6.91
C ASN A 139 -1.10 -12.43 -7.94
N LYS A 140 0.21 -12.52 -7.84
CA LYS A 140 1.05 -13.34 -8.75
C LYS A 140 1.60 -14.61 -8.08
N VAL A 141 1.40 -14.79 -6.79
CA VAL A 141 1.88 -15.98 -6.06
C VAL A 141 0.73 -16.95 -5.83
N ASP A 142 0.69 -18.05 -6.59
CA ASP A 142 -0.41 -19.03 -6.52
C ASP A 142 -0.26 -19.99 -5.32
N ARG A 143 -0.36 -19.43 -4.09
CA ARG A 143 -0.44 -20.17 -2.83
C ARG A 143 -1.69 -19.74 -2.08
N LEU A 144 -2.36 -20.65 -1.40
CA LEU A 144 -3.61 -20.35 -0.68
C LEU A 144 -3.48 -19.22 0.34
N LEU A 145 -2.37 -19.17 1.08
CA LEU A 145 -2.13 -18.09 2.04
C LEU A 145 -1.98 -16.72 1.34
N ASN A 146 -1.30 -16.68 0.19
CA ASN A 146 -1.17 -15.46 -0.60
C ASN A 146 -2.53 -15.00 -1.12
N TRP A 147 -3.36 -15.91 -1.61
CA TRP A 147 -4.73 -15.60 -2.01
C TRP A 147 -5.56 -15.10 -0.84
N ALA A 148 -5.44 -15.71 0.35
CA ALA A 148 -6.18 -15.27 1.52
C ALA A 148 -5.81 -13.83 1.94
N VAL A 149 -4.50 -13.53 2.04
CA VAL A 149 -4.01 -12.18 2.36
C VAL A 149 -4.44 -11.19 1.28
N TYR A 150 -4.28 -11.56 -0.01
CA TYR A 150 -4.68 -10.73 -1.14
C TYR A 150 -6.17 -10.36 -1.10
N PHE A 151 -7.07 -11.31 -0.85
CA PHE A 151 -8.50 -11.00 -0.75
C PHE A 151 -8.82 -10.09 0.43
N CYS A 152 -8.14 -10.26 1.56
CA CYS A 152 -8.33 -9.39 2.71
C CYS A 152 -7.89 -7.94 2.42
N ASP A 153 -6.75 -7.75 1.72
CA ASP A 153 -6.13 -6.43 1.54
C ASP A 153 -6.55 -5.77 0.23
N PHE A 154 -6.51 -6.52 -0.87
CA PHE A 154 -6.57 -5.99 -2.21
C PHE A 154 -7.72 -6.51 -3.07
N GLY A 155 -8.60 -7.37 -2.55
CA GLY A 155 -9.69 -7.98 -3.32
C GLY A 155 -10.60 -6.95 -4.03
N ARG A 156 -10.73 -5.73 -3.49
CA ARG A 156 -11.46 -4.62 -4.14
C ARG A 156 -10.74 -4.06 -5.37
N TYR A 157 -9.40 -4.11 -5.38
CA TYR A 157 -8.54 -3.59 -6.44
C TYR A 157 -8.22 -4.62 -7.53
N GLN A 158 -8.70 -5.86 -7.40
CA GLN A 158 -8.59 -6.87 -8.44
C GLN A 158 -9.30 -6.42 -9.72
N ASN A 159 -8.70 -6.63 -10.89
CA ASN A 159 -9.39 -6.39 -12.16
C ASN A 159 -10.58 -7.38 -12.36
N PRO A 160 -11.69 -6.94 -13.01
CA PRO A 160 -11.89 -5.59 -13.52
C PRO A 160 -12.14 -4.57 -12.39
N VAL A 161 -11.37 -3.49 -12.35
CA VAL A 161 -11.75 -2.29 -11.63
C VAL A 161 -12.55 -1.39 -12.58
N ILE A 162 -13.46 -0.61 -12.02
CA ILE A 162 -14.24 0.35 -12.82
C ILE A 162 -13.39 1.61 -12.96
N ASP A 163 -13.03 1.97 -14.19
CA ASP A 163 -12.34 3.22 -14.46
C ASP A 163 -13.21 4.42 -14.09
N GLY A 164 -12.62 5.37 -13.40
CA GLY A 164 -13.28 6.62 -13.05
C GLY A 164 -13.31 6.90 -11.57
N GLU A 165 -14.19 7.80 -11.15
CA GLU A 165 -14.25 8.32 -9.78
C GLU A 165 -14.37 7.21 -8.73
N SER A 166 -13.55 7.33 -7.68
CA SER A 166 -13.47 6.38 -6.58
C SER A 166 -13.30 7.11 -5.25
N ALA A 167 -13.90 6.59 -4.20
CA ALA A 167 -13.72 7.11 -2.84
C ALA A 167 -12.41 6.63 -2.17
N PHE A 168 -11.62 5.79 -2.84
CA PHE A 168 -10.43 5.16 -2.25
C PHE A 168 -9.37 4.85 -3.32
N ALA A 169 -8.12 4.87 -2.91
CA ALA A 169 -6.96 4.35 -3.61
C ALA A 169 -6.05 3.66 -2.58
N SER A 170 -5.19 2.74 -3.00
CA SER A 170 -4.26 2.04 -2.12
C SER A 170 -2.84 2.54 -2.35
N ASP A 171 -2.10 2.78 -1.28
CA ASP A 171 -0.68 3.18 -1.33
C ASP A 171 0.22 2.15 -2.02
N ALA A 172 -0.24 0.92 -2.13
CA ALA A 172 0.41 -0.13 -2.90
C ALA A 172 0.42 0.14 -4.42
N ASN A 173 -0.53 0.93 -4.94
CA ASN A 173 -0.59 1.32 -6.35
C ASN A 173 -1.40 2.61 -6.50
N VAL A 174 -0.77 3.74 -6.23
CA VAL A 174 -1.42 5.06 -6.34
C VAL A 174 -0.46 6.09 -6.91
N SER A 175 -1.02 7.04 -7.62
CA SER A 175 -0.29 8.22 -8.09
C SER A 175 -1.11 9.49 -7.86
N TYR A 176 -0.42 10.62 -7.67
CA TYR A 176 -1.03 11.92 -7.44
C TYR A 176 -0.42 12.98 -8.33
N LYS A 177 -1.19 13.99 -8.69
CA LYS A 177 -0.64 15.24 -9.25
C LYS A 177 0.17 15.94 -8.16
N ARG A 178 1.38 16.39 -8.47
CA ARG A 178 2.20 17.17 -7.53
C ARG A 178 1.45 18.38 -6.99
N SER A 179 0.78 19.14 -7.85
CA SER A 179 -0.01 20.31 -7.45
C SER A 179 -1.07 19.97 -6.40
N ALA A 180 -1.71 18.82 -6.51
CA ALA A 180 -2.69 18.36 -5.54
C ALA A 180 -2.03 17.98 -4.19
N LEU A 181 -0.88 17.29 -4.21
CA LEU A 181 -0.13 17.00 -2.98
C LEU A 181 0.36 18.27 -2.29
N GLU A 182 0.88 19.23 -3.04
CA GLU A 182 1.32 20.52 -2.47
C GLU A 182 0.16 21.30 -1.83
N ALA A 183 -1.04 21.23 -2.40
CA ALA A 183 -2.23 21.85 -1.83
C ALA A 183 -2.65 21.27 -0.46
N VAL A 184 -2.24 20.02 -0.17
CA VAL A 184 -2.51 19.32 1.10
C VAL A 184 -1.24 18.99 1.87
N ARG A 185 -0.17 19.75 1.68
CA ARG A 185 1.15 19.50 2.26
C ARG A 185 1.14 19.17 3.77
N PRO A 186 0.36 19.86 4.63
CA PRO A 186 0.31 19.52 6.06
C PRO A 186 -0.15 18.08 6.34
N SER A 187 -0.86 17.43 5.41
CA SER A 187 -1.36 16.06 5.60
C SER A 187 -0.30 14.98 5.35
N TRP A 188 0.86 15.32 4.76
CA TRP A 188 1.91 14.36 4.43
C TRP A 188 3.34 14.78 4.81
N GLU A 189 3.55 16.03 5.22
CA GLU A 189 4.89 16.60 5.43
C GLU A 189 5.71 15.87 6.51
N GLU A 190 5.06 15.36 7.56
CA GLU A 190 5.69 14.58 8.63
C GLU A 190 5.65 13.06 8.35
N GLY A 191 4.70 12.60 7.55
CA GLY A 191 4.53 11.21 7.17
C GLY A 191 3.37 11.06 6.18
N LEU A 192 3.61 10.42 5.05
CA LEU A 192 2.63 10.28 3.97
C LEU A 192 1.82 9.00 4.16
N ASN A 193 0.65 9.14 4.79
CA ASN A 193 -0.37 8.10 4.86
C ASN A 193 -1.46 8.36 3.82
N GLU A 194 -1.74 7.39 2.95
CA GLU A 194 -2.67 7.56 1.83
C GLU A 194 -4.11 7.88 2.28
N VAL A 195 -4.54 7.33 3.42
CA VAL A 195 -5.90 7.61 3.95
C VAL A 195 -6.02 9.07 4.35
N THR A 196 -5.00 9.61 5.02
CA THR A 196 -4.97 11.02 5.46
C THR A 196 -4.89 11.96 4.26
N VAL A 197 -4.03 11.65 3.28
CA VAL A 197 -3.88 12.43 2.05
C VAL A 197 -5.17 12.42 1.24
N ASN A 198 -5.77 11.25 1.03
CA ASN A 198 -7.02 11.10 0.30
C ASN A 198 -8.16 11.87 0.97
N ALA A 199 -8.27 11.81 2.31
CA ALA A 199 -9.25 12.59 3.07
C ALA A 199 -9.02 14.10 2.95
N ALA A 200 -7.77 14.56 3.00
CA ALA A 200 -7.43 15.97 2.84
C ALA A 200 -7.76 16.49 1.43
N LEU A 201 -7.49 15.70 0.38
CA LEU A 201 -7.84 16.04 -1.00
C LEU A 201 -9.36 16.11 -1.18
N THR A 202 -10.09 15.08 -0.75
CA THR A 202 -11.56 15.04 -0.91
C THR A 202 -12.27 16.12 -0.11
N SER A 203 -11.76 16.51 1.07
CA SER A 203 -12.30 17.64 1.84
C SER A 203 -12.17 18.99 1.14
N ARG A 204 -11.26 19.12 0.17
CA ARG A 204 -11.08 20.29 -0.68
C ARG A 204 -11.88 20.22 -1.99
N GLY A 205 -12.68 19.18 -2.18
CA GLY A 205 -13.47 18.95 -3.40
C GLY A 205 -12.69 18.27 -4.52
N GLU A 206 -11.45 17.85 -4.27
CA GLU A 206 -10.66 17.10 -5.23
C GLU A 206 -11.20 15.67 -5.37
N LYS A 207 -11.08 15.11 -6.58
CA LYS A 207 -11.58 13.79 -6.91
C LYS A 207 -10.44 12.78 -7.04
N LEU A 208 -10.70 11.58 -6.53
CA LEU A 208 -9.85 10.40 -6.75
C LEU A 208 -10.49 9.50 -7.80
N ALA A 209 -9.68 8.68 -8.45
CA ALA A 209 -10.15 7.70 -9.42
C ALA A 209 -9.41 6.36 -9.29
N LEU A 210 -9.95 5.35 -9.99
CA LEU A 210 -9.22 4.10 -10.29
C LEU A 210 -9.00 4.00 -11.79
N SER A 211 -7.91 3.32 -12.17
CA SER A 211 -7.59 2.94 -13.54
C SER A 211 -7.30 1.45 -13.64
N ALA A 212 -8.00 0.76 -14.53
CA ALA A 212 -7.80 -0.66 -14.81
C ALA A 212 -6.46 -0.96 -15.51
N GLU A 213 -5.90 0.07 -16.20
CA GLU A 213 -4.66 -0.04 -16.97
C GLU A 213 -3.40 0.10 -16.08
N MET A 214 -3.50 0.75 -14.91
CA MET A 214 -2.42 0.87 -13.95
C MET A 214 -2.33 -0.42 -13.12
N VAL A 215 -1.70 -1.48 -13.64
CA VAL A 215 -1.66 -2.80 -13.00
C VAL A 215 -0.35 -3.04 -12.30
N VAL A 216 -0.41 -3.49 -11.05
CA VAL A 216 0.73 -4.06 -10.33
C VAL A 216 0.45 -5.49 -9.89
N TYR A 217 1.50 -6.31 -9.82
CA TYR A 217 1.44 -7.72 -9.41
C TYR A 217 2.13 -7.89 -8.08
N GLN A 218 1.38 -8.22 -7.04
CA GLN A 218 1.92 -8.45 -5.71
C GLN A 218 2.65 -9.81 -5.63
N GLN A 219 3.90 -9.81 -5.13
CA GLN A 219 4.79 -10.96 -5.06
C GLN A 219 5.37 -11.16 -3.65
N ARG A 220 4.56 -11.54 -2.68
CA ARG A 220 5.00 -11.85 -1.30
C ARG A 220 5.36 -13.33 -1.16
N HIS A 221 6.54 -13.73 -1.64
CA HIS A 221 6.97 -15.13 -1.64
C HIS A 221 7.24 -15.70 -0.24
N GLY A 222 7.67 -14.88 0.71
CA GLY A 222 8.03 -15.26 2.09
C GLY A 222 6.88 -15.36 3.08
N LEU A 223 5.61 -15.23 2.64
CA LEU A 223 4.45 -15.23 3.54
C LEU A 223 4.36 -16.52 4.38
N ARG A 224 4.23 -16.37 5.69
CA ARG A 224 4.00 -17.44 6.67
C ARG A 224 2.75 -17.14 7.48
N LEU A 225 2.00 -18.17 7.86
CA LEU A 225 0.70 -18.01 8.54
C LEU A 225 0.83 -17.30 9.90
N GLY A 226 1.80 -17.71 10.72
CA GLY A 226 1.99 -17.11 12.05
C GLY A 226 2.25 -15.59 12.00
N PRO A 227 3.27 -15.13 11.25
CA PRO A 227 3.50 -13.71 11.02
C PRO A 227 2.28 -12.97 10.44
N ALA A 228 1.59 -13.54 9.44
CA ALA A 228 0.40 -12.94 8.86
C ALA A 228 -0.74 -12.77 9.88
N LEU A 229 -0.97 -13.76 10.74
CA LEU A 229 -1.97 -13.66 11.82
C LEU A 229 -1.58 -12.60 12.86
N ARG A 230 -0.29 -12.54 13.24
CA ARG A 230 0.21 -11.52 14.16
C ARG A 230 0.02 -10.13 13.57
N GLU A 231 0.33 -9.94 12.31
CA GLU A 231 0.13 -8.67 11.58
C GLU A 231 -1.35 -8.25 11.65
N ARG A 232 -2.28 -9.17 11.35
CA ARG A 232 -3.73 -8.90 11.45
C ARG A 232 -4.17 -8.49 12.85
N TYR A 233 -3.68 -9.20 13.86
CA TYR A 233 -3.96 -8.87 15.24
C TYR A 233 -3.45 -7.47 15.63
N VAL A 234 -2.19 -7.16 15.29
CA VAL A 234 -1.57 -5.86 15.58
C VAL A 234 -2.34 -4.73 14.90
N TRP A 235 -2.66 -4.87 13.62
CA TRP A 235 -3.40 -3.86 12.88
C TRP A 235 -4.83 -3.68 13.39
N GLY A 236 -5.53 -4.78 13.65
CA GLY A 236 -6.88 -4.73 14.24
C GLY A 236 -6.87 -4.00 15.58
N ARG A 237 -5.89 -4.32 16.45
CA ARG A 237 -5.77 -3.70 17.77
C ARG A 237 -5.47 -2.20 17.70
N SER A 238 -4.54 -1.80 16.84
CA SER A 238 -4.22 -0.39 16.60
C SER A 238 -5.43 0.37 16.03
N PHE A 239 -6.14 -0.24 15.07
CA PHE A 239 -7.37 0.34 14.50
C PHE A 239 -8.44 0.59 15.57
N GLY A 240 -8.74 -0.40 16.42
CA GLY A 240 -9.69 -0.25 17.52
C GLY A 240 -9.27 0.82 18.52
N ALA A 241 -7.97 0.85 18.90
CA ALA A 241 -7.44 1.82 19.85
C ALA A 241 -7.52 3.28 19.33
N VAL A 242 -7.16 3.51 18.06
CA VAL A 242 -7.22 4.84 17.43
C VAL A 242 -8.66 5.34 17.36
N ARG A 243 -9.60 4.50 16.95
CA ARG A 243 -11.02 4.86 16.90
C ARG A 243 -11.60 5.26 18.27
N CYS A 244 -11.08 4.69 19.35
CA CYS A 244 -11.49 5.05 20.71
C CYS A 244 -11.19 6.50 21.10
N GLN A 245 -10.26 7.17 20.43
CA GLN A 245 -9.88 8.55 20.74
C GLN A 245 -11.00 9.55 20.42
N VAL A 246 -11.83 9.22 19.40
CA VAL A 246 -12.90 10.11 18.90
C VAL A 246 -14.32 9.57 19.20
N MET A 247 -14.44 8.47 19.97
CA MET A 247 -15.71 7.81 20.23
C MET A 247 -16.22 8.03 21.65
N SER A 248 -17.56 8.13 21.78
CA SER A 248 -18.23 8.06 23.07
C SER A 248 -18.14 6.64 23.67
N PHE A 249 -18.23 6.56 25.00
CA PHE A 249 -18.17 5.27 25.72
C PHE A 249 -19.26 4.28 25.26
N PRO A 250 -20.56 4.65 25.09
CA PRO A 250 -21.58 3.74 24.60
C PRO A 250 -21.31 3.22 23.20
N ALA A 251 -20.86 4.09 22.28
CA ALA A 251 -20.51 3.69 20.90
C ALA A 251 -19.35 2.69 20.88
N ARG A 252 -18.37 2.85 21.74
CA ARG A 252 -17.25 1.94 21.89
C ARG A 252 -17.70 0.56 22.37
N LEU A 253 -18.56 0.49 23.38
CA LEU A 253 -19.10 -0.78 23.90
C LEU A 253 -19.96 -1.50 22.83
N ALA A 254 -20.77 -0.77 22.08
CA ALA A 254 -21.55 -1.33 20.99
C ALA A 254 -20.67 -1.94 19.92
N LEU A 255 -19.57 -1.26 19.52
CA LEU A 255 -18.62 -1.79 18.56
C LEU A 255 -17.83 -3.00 19.10
N ALA A 256 -17.42 -2.96 20.37
CA ALA A 256 -16.79 -4.12 21.00
C ALA A 256 -17.73 -5.34 20.99
N ALA A 257 -19.03 -5.15 21.28
CA ALA A 257 -20.01 -6.22 21.25
C ALA A 257 -20.24 -6.80 19.83
N VAL A 258 -20.13 -5.96 18.80
CA VAL A 258 -20.32 -6.38 17.38
C VAL A 258 -19.05 -6.96 16.76
N SER A 259 -17.86 -6.61 17.30
CA SER A 259 -16.57 -7.06 16.75
C SER A 259 -16.47 -8.57 16.45
N PRO A 260 -17.02 -9.50 17.28
CA PRO A 260 -16.98 -10.92 16.97
C PRO A 260 -17.75 -11.34 15.70
N LEU A 261 -18.73 -10.53 15.26
CA LEU A 261 -19.52 -10.80 14.04
C LEU A 261 -18.85 -10.25 12.78
N LEU A 262 -17.95 -9.27 12.92
CA LEU A 262 -17.29 -8.59 11.79
C LEU A 262 -16.57 -9.56 10.85
N PRO A 263 -15.81 -10.57 11.33
CA PRO A 263 -15.12 -11.51 10.44
C PRO A 263 -16.06 -12.19 9.43
N GLY A 264 -17.22 -12.65 9.89
CA GLY A 264 -18.22 -13.28 9.02
C GLY A 264 -18.81 -12.29 8.00
N LEU A 265 -19.18 -11.09 8.45
CA LEU A 265 -19.74 -10.05 7.58
C LEU A 265 -18.74 -9.58 6.53
N VAL A 266 -17.48 -9.38 6.93
CA VAL A 266 -16.42 -8.98 6.00
C VAL A 266 -16.12 -10.11 5.02
N ALA A 267 -16.01 -11.36 5.48
CA ALA A 267 -15.81 -12.51 4.61
C ALA A 267 -16.92 -12.65 3.56
N LEU A 268 -18.17 -12.45 3.96
CA LEU A 268 -19.30 -12.44 3.03
C LEU A 268 -19.17 -11.32 1.98
N LYS A 269 -18.83 -10.09 2.41
CA LYS A 269 -18.62 -8.96 1.50
C LYS A 269 -17.49 -9.23 0.51
N LEU A 270 -16.36 -9.80 0.97
CA LEU A 270 -15.24 -10.18 0.10
C LEU A 270 -15.66 -11.27 -0.89
N GLY A 271 -16.40 -12.28 -0.45
CA GLY A 271 -16.94 -13.32 -1.30
C GLY A 271 -17.88 -12.78 -2.38
N MET A 272 -18.80 -11.88 -2.00
CA MET A 272 -19.67 -11.19 -2.96
C MET A 272 -18.87 -10.37 -3.99
N THR A 273 -17.81 -9.69 -3.54
CA THR A 273 -16.93 -8.92 -4.43
C THR A 273 -16.23 -9.83 -5.42
N ALA A 274 -15.61 -10.93 -4.95
CA ALA A 274 -14.94 -11.91 -5.81
C ALA A 274 -15.93 -12.57 -6.81
N TRP A 275 -17.13 -12.89 -6.35
CA TRP A 275 -18.18 -13.46 -7.20
C TRP A 275 -18.65 -12.48 -8.29
N ARG A 276 -18.92 -11.21 -7.92
CA ARG A 276 -19.35 -10.17 -8.87
C ARG A 276 -18.30 -9.88 -9.94
N LYS A 277 -17.02 -9.90 -9.57
CA LYS A 277 -15.91 -9.72 -10.51
C LYS A 277 -15.71 -10.93 -11.45
N ARG A 278 -16.36 -12.06 -11.20
CA ARG A 278 -16.27 -13.31 -11.97
C ARG A 278 -14.83 -13.78 -12.25
N ARG A 279 -13.90 -13.34 -11.41
CA ARG A 279 -12.47 -13.61 -11.56
C ARG A 279 -11.90 -14.10 -10.24
N ASN A 280 -11.10 -15.17 -10.28
CA ASN A 280 -10.47 -15.78 -9.11
C ASN A 280 -11.44 -16.23 -8.00
N PHE A 281 -12.75 -16.37 -8.28
CA PHE A 281 -13.74 -16.80 -7.28
C PHE A 281 -13.44 -18.21 -6.75
N SER A 282 -12.98 -19.13 -7.60
CA SER A 282 -12.54 -20.47 -7.16
C SER A 282 -11.37 -20.39 -6.17
N LYS A 283 -10.41 -19.46 -6.39
CA LYS A 283 -9.31 -19.22 -5.47
C LYS A 283 -9.80 -18.65 -4.14
N PHE A 284 -10.81 -17.76 -4.17
CA PHE A 284 -11.46 -17.27 -2.96
C PHE A 284 -12.09 -18.40 -2.15
N VAL A 285 -12.85 -19.29 -2.81
CA VAL A 285 -13.47 -20.44 -2.14
C VAL A 285 -12.42 -21.36 -1.51
N GLN A 286 -11.34 -21.67 -2.24
CA GLN A 286 -10.23 -22.48 -1.73
C GLN A 286 -9.51 -21.83 -0.55
N ALA A 287 -9.30 -20.51 -0.61
CA ALA A 287 -8.61 -19.76 0.43
C ALA A 287 -9.53 -19.34 1.60
N PHE A 288 -10.87 -19.55 1.48
CA PHE A 288 -11.85 -19.07 2.43
C PHE A 288 -11.57 -19.40 3.90
N PRO A 289 -11.13 -20.62 4.27
CA PRO A 289 -10.79 -20.92 5.66
C PRO A 289 -9.67 -20.02 6.20
N LEU A 290 -8.66 -19.73 5.37
CA LEU A 290 -7.56 -18.83 5.73
C LEU A 290 -8.01 -17.37 5.76
N VAL A 291 -8.88 -16.94 4.83
CA VAL A 291 -9.51 -15.60 4.85
C VAL A 291 -10.23 -15.40 6.18
N LEU A 292 -11.08 -16.36 6.57
CA LEU A 292 -11.83 -16.27 7.82
C LEU A 292 -10.89 -16.21 9.03
N LEU A 293 -9.85 -17.05 9.07
CA LEU A 293 -8.86 -17.07 10.13
C LEU A 293 -8.11 -15.72 10.27
N LEU A 294 -7.70 -15.11 9.15
CA LEU A 294 -7.05 -13.80 9.13
C LEU A 294 -7.99 -12.70 9.63
N LEU A 295 -9.26 -12.72 9.19
CA LEU A 295 -10.28 -11.78 9.65
C LEU A 295 -10.61 -11.96 11.14
N MET A 296 -10.59 -13.19 11.66
CA MET A 296 -10.73 -13.45 13.10
C MET A 296 -9.55 -12.87 13.89
N GLY A 297 -8.32 -12.99 13.37
CA GLY A 297 -7.14 -12.34 13.95
C GLY A 297 -7.30 -10.82 14.03
N TRP A 298 -7.78 -10.19 12.96
CA TRP A 298 -8.10 -8.76 12.94
C TRP A 298 -9.21 -8.41 13.94
N GLY A 299 -10.37 -9.10 13.90
CA GLY A 299 -11.51 -8.82 14.77
C GLY A 299 -11.19 -9.00 16.26
N PHE A 300 -10.35 -9.99 16.61
CA PHE A 300 -9.87 -10.15 17.97
C PHE A 300 -8.96 -9.01 18.41
N GLY A 301 -8.05 -8.57 17.55
CA GLY A 301 -7.22 -7.38 17.78
C GLY A 301 -8.09 -6.13 17.98
N GLU A 302 -9.04 -5.89 17.10
CA GLU A 302 -9.95 -4.74 17.15
C GLU A 302 -10.78 -4.71 18.44
N LEU A 303 -11.32 -5.87 18.85
CA LEU A 303 -12.02 -6.03 20.12
C LEU A 303 -11.13 -5.60 21.30
N LEU A 304 -9.90 -6.12 21.38
CA LEU A 304 -8.97 -5.73 22.43
C LEU A 304 -8.58 -4.24 22.35
N GLY A 305 -8.46 -3.69 21.17
CA GLY A 305 -8.25 -2.25 20.97
C GLY A 305 -9.39 -1.42 21.58
N TYR A 306 -10.65 -1.80 21.34
CA TYR A 306 -11.82 -1.14 21.95
C TYR A 306 -11.85 -1.29 23.48
N LEU A 307 -11.51 -2.47 24.02
CA LEU A 307 -11.53 -2.71 25.45
C LEU A 307 -10.41 -1.99 26.20
N THR A 308 -9.18 -2.05 25.67
CA THR A 308 -7.98 -1.57 26.36
C THR A 308 -7.59 -0.13 26.04
N ARG A 309 -8.06 0.42 24.90
CA ARG A 309 -7.64 1.72 24.33
C ARG A 309 -6.14 1.82 24.02
N ARG A 310 -5.44 0.70 23.95
CA ARG A 310 -3.99 0.65 23.73
C ARG A 310 -3.72 -0.06 22.41
N PRO A 311 -2.87 0.50 21.56
CA PRO A 311 -2.36 -0.21 20.38
C PRO A 311 -1.56 -1.45 20.82
N ALA A 312 -1.17 -2.28 19.86
CA ALA A 312 -0.39 -3.50 20.12
C ALA A 312 1.07 -3.19 20.43
#